data_6a6fac74165ec4bc25a134476eff2adf
#
_entry.id   6a6fac74165ec4bc25a134476eff2adf
#
_cell.length_a   1.000
_cell.length_b   1.000
_cell.length_c   1.000
_cell.angle_alpha   90.00
_cell.angle_beta   90.00
_cell.angle_gamma   90.00
#
_symmetry.space_group_name_H-M   'P 1'
#
loop_
_entity.id
_entity.type
_entity.pdbx_description
1 polymer ?
#
loop_
_entity_poly.entity_id
_entity_poly.type
_entity_poly.pdbx_seq_one_letter_code
_entity_poly.pdbx_strand_id
1 'polypeptide(L)'
;MLLTLYLSYFLSKTKIYYEKGIYKIEGSISVLSKKYLVISNENNNILIYTSDLKNSTPLSLGDQVEIQGELNPIEIDNSKIATFYLQNNINYLLKKTVILTVIKPEFSVKEKIMNYSKNHGELFDSYWRLLVFGSYDSKELVLNKVNRLNIVHLIVISGLHFDLLFYLILLILKPLDKIKIKSKYVAFALIFYYLTLLANPVSALRAYIMQVVKNSNNPFSYNNKFKKYDGLLISILVLFLLKNNYLFSLSFILSFSSTFTIMLLVPMVKSKKLNNFLKTLILMTLIYLFNIPMLLYINEYWNYFGLLLGIIMAPLFQFFHLCSLLFWWSPTMLSWMYYLLDNLLYYLVEYTFALKINISINWWILIFWSSFWYLTIFFMKLKSNIKIWKIKTA
;
A
#
# COMPACT_ATOMS: atom_id res chain seq x y z
N MET A 1 -3.61 0.88 19.06
CA MET A 1 -2.68 0.49 17.97
C MET A 1 -1.59 -0.46 18.45
N LEU A 2 -0.72 -0.11 19.45
CA LEU A 2 0.32 -1.04 19.95
C LEU A 2 -0.26 -2.34 20.52
N LEU A 3 -1.36 -2.27 21.29
CA LEU A 3 -2.03 -3.44 21.84
C LEU A 3 -2.64 -4.33 20.75
N THR A 4 -3.23 -3.75 19.72
CA THR A 4 -3.79 -4.50 18.57
C THR A 4 -2.68 -5.15 17.74
N LEU A 5 -1.56 -4.47 17.55
CA LEU A 5 -0.37 -5.05 16.90
C LEU A 5 0.21 -6.21 17.74
N TYR A 6 0.28 -6.05 19.05
CA TYR A 6 0.76 -7.10 19.96
C TYR A 6 -0.17 -8.32 19.95
N LEU A 7 -1.49 -8.10 20.08
CA LEU A 7 -2.49 -9.19 20.03
C LEU A 7 -2.46 -9.90 18.66
N SER A 8 -2.38 -9.15 17.56
CA SER A 8 -2.31 -9.71 16.23
C SER A 8 -1.00 -10.51 16.02
N TYR A 9 0.13 -10.03 16.51
CA TYR A 9 1.40 -10.76 16.50
C TYR A 9 1.30 -12.05 17.32
N PHE A 10 0.71 -11.99 18.51
CA PHE A 10 0.52 -13.15 19.38
C PHE A 10 -0.40 -14.20 18.73
N LEU A 11 -1.53 -13.77 18.15
CA LEU A 11 -2.46 -14.65 17.44
C LEU A 11 -1.86 -15.26 16.16
N SER A 12 -0.97 -14.54 15.47
CA SER A 12 -0.29 -15.08 14.28
C SER A 12 0.76 -16.13 14.63
N LYS A 13 1.37 -16.04 15.81
CA LYS A 13 2.42 -16.94 16.26
C LYS A 13 1.91 -18.33 16.74
N THR A 14 0.61 -18.44 17.03
CA THR A 14 0.05 -19.66 17.65
C THR A 14 -0.44 -20.73 16.66
N LYS A 15 -0.23 -20.55 15.33
CA LYS A 15 -0.76 -21.48 14.32
C LYS A 15 0.34 -22.27 13.60
N ILE A 16 1.06 -23.13 14.30
CA ILE A 16 1.86 -24.18 13.67
C ILE A 16 1.05 -25.48 13.74
N TYR A 17 0.49 -25.90 12.59
CA TYR A 17 -0.34 -27.11 12.50
C TYR A 17 0.39 -28.30 11.90
N TYR A 18 1.53 -28.09 11.23
CA TYR A 18 2.26 -29.17 10.53
C TYR A 18 3.70 -29.21 10.99
N GLU A 19 4.17 -30.41 11.30
CA GLU A 19 5.58 -30.68 11.53
C GLU A 19 6.35 -30.74 10.22
N LYS A 20 7.67 -30.70 10.29
CA LYS A 20 8.53 -30.87 9.11
C LYS A 20 8.29 -32.24 8.50
N GLY A 21 7.96 -32.31 7.20
CA GLY A 21 7.69 -33.57 6.51
C GLY A 21 7.34 -33.39 5.05
N ILE A 22 7.10 -34.50 4.37
CA ILE A 22 6.63 -34.52 2.98
C ILE A 22 5.10 -34.51 2.99
N TYR A 23 4.50 -33.49 2.39
CA TYR A 23 3.06 -33.32 2.34
C TYR A 23 2.58 -33.12 0.91
N LYS A 24 1.34 -33.55 0.66
CA LYS A 24 0.55 -33.25 -0.52
C LYS A 24 -0.42 -32.13 -0.14
N ILE A 25 -0.36 -31.03 -0.85
CA ILE A 25 -1.07 -29.80 -0.51
C ILE A 25 -1.88 -29.36 -1.71
N GLU A 26 -3.14 -29.07 -1.47
CA GLU A 26 -4.06 -28.48 -2.44
C GLU A 26 -4.31 -27.02 -2.05
N GLY A 27 -4.35 -26.14 -3.03
CA GLY A 27 -4.64 -24.73 -2.78
C GLY A 27 -4.65 -23.89 -4.06
N SER A 28 -5.04 -22.64 -3.91
CA SER A 28 -5.04 -21.68 -5.03
C SER A 28 -3.80 -20.80 -5.01
N ILE A 29 -3.27 -20.47 -6.19
CA ILE A 29 -2.14 -19.53 -6.32
C ILE A 29 -2.64 -18.12 -6.04
N SER A 30 -2.26 -17.59 -4.88
CA SER A 30 -2.64 -16.25 -4.42
C SER A 30 -1.64 -15.17 -4.85
N VAL A 31 -0.35 -15.52 -4.97
CA VAL A 31 0.72 -14.64 -5.45
C VAL A 31 1.59 -15.43 -6.42
N LEU A 32 1.89 -14.84 -7.56
CA LEU A 32 2.79 -15.41 -8.56
C LEU A 32 3.83 -14.35 -8.93
N SER A 33 5.11 -14.66 -8.70
CA SER A 33 6.27 -13.84 -9.06
C SER A 33 7.28 -14.68 -9.84
N LYS A 34 8.25 -14.06 -10.51
CA LYS A 34 9.35 -14.77 -11.17
C LYS A 34 10.19 -15.61 -10.20
N LYS A 35 10.31 -15.20 -8.94
CA LYS A 35 11.19 -15.82 -7.93
C LYS A 35 10.46 -16.78 -7.00
N TYR A 36 9.16 -16.57 -6.78
CA TYR A 36 8.38 -17.35 -5.83
C TYR A 36 6.88 -17.34 -6.19
N LEU A 37 6.18 -18.31 -5.66
CA LEU A 37 4.72 -18.36 -5.66
C LEU A 37 4.21 -18.62 -4.23
N VAL A 38 3.01 -18.14 -3.95
CA VAL A 38 2.35 -18.37 -2.67
C VAL A 38 1.04 -19.11 -2.95
N ILE A 39 0.88 -20.27 -2.32
CA ILE A 39 -0.35 -21.05 -2.36
C ILE A 39 -1.15 -20.76 -1.11
N SER A 40 -2.41 -20.42 -1.29
CA SER A 40 -3.38 -20.28 -0.21
C SER A 40 -4.17 -21.57 -0.06
N ASN A 41 -4.03 -22.19 1.10
CA ASN A 41 -4.85 -23.31 1.53
C ASN A 41 -5.64 -22.84 2.76
N GLU A 42 -6.97 -23.04 2.78
CA GLU A 42 -7.95 -22.64 3.82
C GLU A 42 -7.48 -21.66 4.91
N ASN A 43 -6.48 -22.01 5.70
CA ASN A 43 -5.99 -21.23 6.84
C ASN A 43 -4.51 -20.81 6.77
N ASN A 44 -3.73 -21.32 5.79
CA ASN A 44 -2.29 -21.11 5.72
C ASN A 44 -1.86 -20.74 4.31
N ASN A 45 -0.88 -19.84 4.20
CA ASN A 45 -0.20 -19.58 2.96
C ASN A 45 1.18 -20.24 2.98
N ILE A 46 1.52 -20.88 1.88
CA ILE A 46 2.74 -21.64 1.72
C ILE A 46 3.57 -20.99 0.63
N LEU A 47 4.81 -20.67 0.95
CA LEU A 47 5.77 -20.11 -0.01
C LEU A 47 6.53 -21.21 -0.72
N ILE A 48 6.70 -21.05 -2.02
CA ILE A 48 7.50 -21.93 -2.87
C ILE A 48 8.40 -21.05 -3.72
N TYR A 49 9.70 -21.29 -3.71
CA TYR A 49 10.58 -20.64 -4.65
C TYR A 49 10.51 -21.34 -6.02
N THR A 50 10.51 -20.54 -7.09
CA THR A 50 10.46 -21.09 -8.46
C THR A 50 11.65 -21.97 -8.79
N SER A 51 12.80 -21.76 -8.13
CA SER A 51 13.98 -22.63 -8.21
C SER A 51 13.73 -24.04 -7.66
N ASP A 52 12.77 -24.21 -6.76
CA ASP A 52 12.45 -25.48 -6.12
C ASP A 52 11.40 -26.30 -6.90
N LEU A 53 10.83 -25.73 -7.98
CA LEU A 53 9.88 -26.38 -8.84
C LEU A 53 10.57 -27.29 -9.86
N LYS A 54 10.24 -28.58 -9.85
CA LYS A 54 10.83 -29.56 -10.79
C LYS A 54 10.15 -29.58 -12.16
N ASN A 55 8.88 -29.14 -12.25
CA ASN A 55 8.11 -29.15 -13.49
C ASN A 55 7.76 -27.73 -13.93
N SER A 56 8.02 -27.41 -15.20
CA SER A 56 7.76 -26.09 -15.81
C SER A 56 6.36 -25.98 -16.45
N THR A 57 5.29 -26.33 -15.74
CA THR A 57 3.95 -26.02 -16.21
C THR A 57 3.66 -24.54 -16.11
N PRO A 58 3.07 -23.90 -17.14
CA PRO A 58 2.71 -22.49 -17.06
C PRO A 58 1.61 -22.30 -16.01
N LEU A 59 1.95 -21.60 -14.92
CA LEU A 59 1.06 -21.28 -13.81
C LEU A 59 0.49 -19.88 -13.98
N SER A 60 -0.76 -19.70 -13.53
CA SER A 60 -1.45 -18.41 -13.51
C SER A 60 -2.01 -18.11 -12.12
N LEU A 61 -2.24 -16.81 -11.84
CA LEU A 61 -2.89 -16.39 -10.59
C LEU A 61 -4.32 -16.95 -10.54
N GLY A 62 -4.64 -17.60 -9.42
CA GLY A 62 -5.95 -18.20 -9.20
C GLY A 62 -6.04 -19.68 -9.62
N ASP A 63 -5.01 -20.24 -10.28
CA ASP A 63 -4.99 -21.67 -10.57
C ASP A 63 -5.08 -22.47 -9.27
N GLN A 64 -5.93 -23.50 -9.27
CA GLN A 64 -5.93 -24.50 -8.22
C GLN A 64 -4.86 -25.52 -8.54
N VAL A 65 -3.96 -25.72 -7.61
CA VAL A 65 -2.80 -26.61 -7.78
C VAL A 65 -2.74 -27.61 -6.66
N GLU A 66 -2.39 -28.83 -7.04
CA GLU A 66 -2.04 -29.88 -6.12
C GLU A 66 -0.54 -30.12 -6.22
N ILE A 67 0.14 -29.96 -5.10
CA ILE A 67 1.62 -29.95 -5.06
C ILE A 67 2.10 -30.85 -3.95
N GLN A 68 3.17 -31.60 -4.23
CA GLN A 68 3.85 -32.41 -3.24
C GLN A 68 5.28 -31.87 -3.01
N GLY A 69 5.68 -31.79 -1.75
CA GLY A 69 7.01 -31.35 -1.40
C GLY A 69 7.34 -31.46 0.08
N GLU A 70 8.54 -31.06 0.44
CA GLU A 70 9.03 -31.05 1.81
C GLU A 70 8.62 -29.74 2.49
N LEU A 71 7.67 -29.81 3.42
CA LEU A 71 7.13 -28.67 4.16
C LEU A 71 8.04 -28.36 5.35
N ASN A 72 8.53 -27.14 5.40
CA ASN A 72 9.35 -26.63 6.49
C ASN A 72 8.63 -25.44 7.15
N PRO A 73 8.39 -25.47 8.48
CA PRO A 73 7.88 -24.32 9.18
C PRO A 73 8.88 -23.15 9.12
N ILE A 74 8.37 -21.93 8.99
CA ILE A 74 9.22 -20.73 8.95
C ILE A 74 9.34 -20.18 10.36
N GLU A 75 10.56 -20.12 10.88
CA GLU A 75 10.87 -19.37 12.09
C GLU A 75 10.92 -17.87 11.74
N ILE A 76 10.06 -17.10 12.41
CA ILE A 76 9.95 -15.66 12.15
C ILE A 76 10.98 -14.93 13.01
N ASP A 77 12.14 -14.65 12.43
CA ASP A 77 13.14 -13.76 12.99
C ASP A 77 12.74 -12.29 12.83
N ASN A 78 13.43 -11.38 13.56
CA ASN A 78 13.22 -9.92 13.49
C ASN A 78 13.79 -9.28 12.21
N SER A 79 13.81 -9.99 11.08
CA SER A 79 14.33 -9.55 9.80
C SER A 79 13.25 -8.84 8.95
N LYS A 80 13.70 -8.12 7.90
CA LYS A 80 12.79 -7.53 6.90
C LYS A 80 11.91 -8.60 6.21
N ILE A 81 12.42 -9.81 6.08
CA ILE A 81 11.72 -10.95 5.48
C ILE A 81 10.56 -11.40 6.38
N ALA A 82 10.70 -11.24 7.70
CA ALA A 82 9.64 -11.58 8.66
C ALA A 82 8.36 -10.75 8.42
N THR A 83 8.47 -9.48 8.06
CA THR A 83 7.31 -8.64 7.75
C THR A 83 6.57 -9.13 6.50
N PHE A 84 7.29 -9.59 5.49
CA PHE A 84 6.70 -10.18 4.29
C PHE A 84 5.94 -11.48 4.62
N TYR A 85 6.50 -12.35 5.45
CA TYR A 85 5.84 -13.58 5.87
C TYR A 85 4.58 -13.28 6.71
N LEU A 86 4.67 -12.39 7.69
CA LEU A 86 3.53 -11.98 8.52
C LEU A 86 2.42 -11.32 7.70
N GLN A 87 2.77 -10.40 6.81
CA GLN A 87 1.82 -9.70 5.96
C GLN A 87 1.01 -10.65 5.07
N ASN A 88 1.68 -11.66 4.52
CA ASN A 88 1.06 -12.62 3.62
C ASN A 88 0.56 -13.89 4.32
N ASN A 89 0.62 -13.95 5.66
CA ASN A 89 0.28 -15.14 6.46
C ASN A 89 1.02 -16.40 6.01
N ILE A 90 2.30 -16.24 5.64
CA ILE A 90 3.14 -17.34 5.18
C ILE A 90 3.76 -17.99 6.41
N ASN A 91 3.36 -19.22 6.69
CA ASN A 91 3.82 -19.98 7.85
C ASN A 91 4.78 -21.09 7.47
N TYR A 92 4.79 -21.48 6.19
CA TYR A 92 5.54 -22.61 5.70
C TYR A 92 6.28 -22.30 4.40
N LEU A 93 7.44 -22.94 4.25
CA LEU A 93 8.20 -23.00 3.01
C LEU A 93 8.15 -24.44 2.48
N LEU A 94 7.75 -24.62 1.22
CA LEU A 94 7.76 -25.91 0.54
C LEU A 94 8.98 -26.00 -0.38
N LYS A 95 9.81 -27.01 -0.16
CA LYS A 95 11.02 -27.31 -0.94
C LYS A 95 10.86 -28.58 -1.77
N LYS A 96 11.71 -28.76 -2.78
CA LYS A 96 11.72 -29.94 -3.66
C LYS A 96 10.34 -30.26 -4.24
N THR A 97 9.71 -29.25 -4.77
CA THR A 97 8.29 -29.24 -5.10
C THR A 97 8.02 -29.90 -6.44
N VAL A 98 7.02 -30.78 -6.50
CA VAL A 98 6.48 -31.38 -7.72
C VAL A 98 5.02 -30.99 -7.84
N ILE A 99 4.63 -30.42 -8.98
CA ILE A 99 3.24 -30.10 -9.29
C ILE A 99 2.60 -31.37 -9.84
N LEU A 100 1.53 -31.83 -9.20
CA LEU A 100 0.80 -33.03 -9.58
C LEU A 100 -0.35 -32.70 -10.55
N THR A 101 -1.17 -31.72 -10.20
CA THR A 101 -2.30 -31.28 -11.02
C THR A 101 -2.41 -29.76 -11.02
N VAL A 102 -2.92 -29.20 -12.13
CA VAL A 102 -3.24 -27.79 -12.29
C VAL A 102 -4.64 -27.69 -12.87
N ILE A 103 -5.56 -27.11 -12.12
CA ILE A 103 -6.93 -26.83 -12.55
C ILE A 103 -7.06 -25.33 -12.75
N LYS A 104 -7.30 -24.89 -13.98
CA LYS A 104 -7.50 -23.47 -14.29
C LYS A 104 -8.94 -23.07 -13.95
N PRO A 105 -9.15 -21.91 -13.29
CA PRO A 105 -10.48 -21.41 -13.05
C PRO A 105 -11.17 -21.08 -14.40
N GLU A 106 -12.45 -21.43 -14.52
CA GLU A 106 -13.22 -21.19 -15.76
C GLU A 106 -13.26 -19.71 -16.17
N PHE A 107 -13.26 -18.80 -15.20
CA PHE A 107 -13.30 -17.35 -15.46
C PHE A 107 -12.61 -16.53 -14.34
N SER A 108 -11.57 -15.81 -14.68
CA SER A 108 -10.94 -14.81 -13.81
C SER A 108 -10.83 -13.46 -14.50
N VAL A 109 -11.59 -12.46 -14.02
CA VAL A 109 -11.48 -11.06 -14.48
C VAL A 109 -10.06 -10.55 -14.31
N LYS A 110 -9.44 -10.86 -13.16
CA LYS A 110 -8.07 -10.45 -12.86
C LYS A 110 -7.07 -11.02 -13.87
N GLU A 111 -7.22 -12.27 -14.24
CA GLU A 111 -6.37 -12.94 -15.24
C GLU A 111 -6.51 -12.29 -16.63
N LYS A 112 -7.75 -12.04 -17.08
CA LYS A 112 -7.98 -11.35 -18.36
C LYS A 112 -7.33 -9.98 -18.41
N ILE A 113 -7.45 -9.21 -17.33
CA ILE A 113 -6.82 -7.89 -17.19
C ILE A 113 -5.29 -8.00 -17.24
N MET A 114 -4.71 -8.99 -16.53
CA MET A 114 -3.26 -9.23 -16.53
C MET A 114 -2.74 -9.69 -17.90
N ASN A 115 -3.51 -10.53 -18.61
CA ASN A 115 -3.15 -10.96 -19.95
C ASN A 115 -3.27 -9.83 -20.97
N TYR A 116 -4.26 -8.93 -20.80
CA TYR A 116 -4.34 -7.72 -21.62
C TYR A 116 -3.04 -6.89 -21.54
N SER A 117 -2.52 -6.62 -20.36
CA SER A 117 -1.30 -5.82 -20.23
C SER A 117 -0.07 -6.47 -20.84
N LYS A 118 0.06 -7.80 -20.70
CA LYS A 118 1.18 -8.57 -21.29
C LYS A 118 1.23 -8.50 -22.80
N ASN A 119 0.09 -8.43 -23.48
CA ASN A 119 -0.01 -8.39 -24.93
C ASN A 119 0.48 -7.07 -25.54
N HIS A 120 0.67 -6.02 -24.74
CA HIS A 120 1.06 -4.68 -25.21
C HIS A 120 2.53 -4.32 -24.94
N GLY A 121 3.35 -5.31 -24.66
CA GLY A 121 4.78 -5.14 -24.47
C GLY A 121 5.20 -4.94 -23.01
N GLU A 122 6.51 -5.13 -22.80
CA GLU A 122 7.08 -5.24 -21.47
C GLU A 122 7.01 -3.94 -20.66
N LEU A 123 7.25 -2.80 -21.30
CA LEU A 123 7.18 -1.49 -20.67
C LEU A 123 5.75 -1.14 -20.25
N PHE A 124 4.80 -1.35 -21.19
CA PHE A 124 3.38 -1.15 -20.90
C PHE A 124 2.90 -1.99 -19.72
N ASP A 125 3.17 -3.29 -19.77
CA ASP A 125 2.77 -4.22 -18.70
C ASP A 125 3.32 -3.78 -17.34
N SER A 126 4.57 -3.28 -17.29
CA SER A 126 5.22 -2.83 -16.07
C SER A 126 4.53 -1.66 -15.42
N TYR A 127 4.40 -0.59 -16.19
CA TYR A 127 3.86 0.66 -15.68
C TYR A 127 2.36 0.58 -15.44
N TRP A 128 1.62 -0.04 -16.35
CA TRP A 128 0.18 -0.15 -16.24
C TRP A 128 -0.25 -0.97 -15.03
N ARG A 129 0.35 -2.13 -14.84
CA ARG A 129 0.06 -2.98 -13.66
C ARG A 129 0.47 -2.33 -12.35
N LEU A 130 1.61 -1.64 -12.36
CA LEU A 130 2.11 -0.95 -11.19
C LEU A 130 1.21 0.23 -10.81
N LEU A 131 0.85 1.08 -11.78
CA LEU A 131 0.05 2.28 -11.54
C LEU A 131 -1.42 1.93 -11.26
N VAL A 132 -2.02 0.97 -11.99
CA VAL A 132 -3.45 0.67 -11.87
C VAL A 132 -3.75 -0.31 -10.75
N PHE A 133 -2.92 -1.35 -10.54
CA PHE A 133 -3.20 -2.41 -9.57
C PHE A 133 -2.21 -2.46 -8.41
N GLY A 134 -1.14 -1.69 -8.44
CA GLY A 134 -0.08 -1.75 -7.43
C GLY A 134 0.65 -3.09 -7.41
N SER A 135 0.63 -3.84 -8.54
CA SER A 135 1.30 -5.13 -8.64
C SER A 135 2.67 -4.97 -9.29
N TYR A 136 3.69 -5.64 -8.74
CA TYR A 136 5.08 -5.53 -9.22
C TYR A 136 5.66 -6.84 -9.74
N ASP A 137 4.83 -7.69 -10.32
CA ASP A 137 5.23 -9.08 -10.64
C ASP A 137 6.43 -9.24 -11.55
N SER A 138 6.91 -8.22 -12.24
CA SER A 138 7.94 -8.48 -13.23
C SER A 138 9.16 -7.58 -13.18
N LYS A 139 9.21 -6.50 -12.36
CA LYS A 139 10.12 -5.47 -12.79
C LYS A 139 10.88 -4.76 -11.68
N GLU A 140 11.92 -5.46 -11.31
CA GLU A 140 13.06 -4.90 -10.59
C GLU A 140 13.54 -3.57 -11.20
N LEU A 141 13.42 -3.39 -12.53
CA LEU A 141 13.89 -2.20 -13.24
C LEU A 141 13.17 -0.91 -12.81
N VAL A 142 11.83 -0.89 -12.83
CA VAL A 142 11.07 0.32 -12.45
C VAL A 142 11.19 0.53 -10.94
N LEU A 143 11.02 -0.52 -10.14
CA LEU A 143 11.15 -0.44 -8.69
C LEU A 143 12.55 0.00 -8.25
N ASN A 144 13.61 -0.47 -8.91
CA ASN A 144 14.97 -0.06 -8.61
C ASN A 144 15.19 1.43 -8.86
N LYS A 145 14.67 1.97 -9.97
CA LYS A 145 14.73 3.42 -10.24
C LYS A 145 14.05 4.22 -9.15
N VAL A 146 12.84 3.81 -8.78
CA VAL A 146 12.02 4.52 -7.80
C VAL A 146 12.56 4.39 -6.39
N ASN A 147 13.15 3.24 -6.04
CA ASN A 147 13.86 3.03 -4.77
C ASN A 147 15.08 3.94 -4.66
N ARG A 148 15.90 4.04 -5.74
CA ARG A 148 17.05 4.94 -5.78
C ARG A 148 16.68 6.41 -5.63
N LEU A 149 15.51 6.80 -6.13
CA LEU A 149 14.97 8.15 -5.99
C LEU A 149 14.29 8.38 -4.63
N ASN A 150 14.12 7.34 -3.82
CA ASN A 150 13.41 7.36 -2.53
C ASN A 150 11.92 7.79 -2.63
N ILE A 151 11.27 7.51 -3.76
CA ILE A 151 9.88 7.89 -4.06
C ILE A 151 8.94 6.67 -4.23
N VAL A 152 9.35 5.49 -3.80
CA VAL A 152 8.55 4.25 -3.90
C VAL A 152 7.16 4.39 -3.30
N HIS A 153 7.03 5.17 -2.23
CA HIS A 153 5.75 5.42 -1.55
C HIS A 153 4.73 6.20 -2.40
N LEU A 154 5.16 6.83 -3.49
CA LEU A 154 4.28 7.57 -4.42
C LEU A 154 3.65 6.66 -5.48
N ILE A 155 4.33 5.57 -5.87
CA ILE A 155 3.83 4.63 -6.88
C ILE A 155 2.81 3.68 -6.28
N VAL A 156 3.00 3.29 -5.02
CA VAL A 156 2.00 2.49 -4.31
C VAL A 156 0.70 3.30 -4.24
N ILE A 157 -0.41 2.68 -4.68
CA ILE A 157 -1.71 3.33 -4.69
C ILE A 157 -2.02 3.90 -3.31
N SER A 158 -1.90 5.22 -3.20
CA SER A 158 -2.06 5.96 -1.95
C SER A 158 -3.52 6.39 -1.75
N GLY A 159 -3.86 6.76 -0.51
CA GLY A 159 -5.17 7.34 -0.22
C GLY A 159 -5.50 8.57 -1.06
N LEU A 160 -4.48 9.30 -1.52
CA LEU A 160 -4.64 10.51 -2.32
C LEU A 160 -5.08 10.20 -3.76
N HIS A 161 -4.52 9.14 -4.37
CA HIS A 161 -4.98 8.62 -5.67
C HIS A 161 -6.45 8.21 -5.58
N PHE A 162 -6.82 7.61 -4.46
CA PHE A 162 -8.16 7.12 -4.20
C PHE A 162 -9.18 8.25 -4.02
N ASP A 163 -8.82 9.27 -3.26
CA ASP A 163 -9.67 10.46 -3.07
C ASP A 163 -9.91 11.17 -4.42
N LEU A 164 -8.85 11.32 -5.22
CA LEU A 164 -8.95 11.95 -6.54
C LEU A 164 -9.86 11.14 -7.49
N LEU A 165 -9.67 9.81 -7.53
CA LEU A 165 -10.49 8.90 -8.32
C LEU A 165 -11.97 8.96 -7.88
N PHE A 166 -12.25 8.99 -6.57
CA PHE A 166 -13.60 9.12 -6.03
C PHE A 166 -14.28 10.41 -6.51
N TYR A 167 -13.59 11.53 -6.42
CA TYR A 167 -14.12 12.81 -6.89
C TYR A 167 -14.35 12.84 -8.39
N LEU A 168 -13.46 12.25 -9.17
CA LEU A 168 -13.60 12.15 -10.63
C LEU A 168 -14.80 11.28 -11.01
N ILE A 169 -14.98 10.13 -10.39
CA ILE A 169 -16.15 9.27 -10.60
C ILE A 169 -17.44 10.00 -10.21
N LEU A 170 -17.45 10.70 -9.08
CA LEU A 170 -18.61 11.51 -8.68
C LEU A 170 -18.95 12.59 -9.70
N LEU A 171 -17.95 13.25 -10.27
CA LEU A 171 -18.14 14.28 -11.28
C LEU A 171 -18.76 13.69 -12.56
N ILE A 172 -18.27 12.53 -13.01
CA ILE A 172 -18.79 11.81 -14.18
C ILE A 172 -20.24 11.32 -13.93
N LEU A 173 -20.51 10.81 -12.72
CA LEU A 173 -21.81 10.24 -12.37
C LEU A 173 -22.85 11.30 -11.94
N LYS A 174 -22.45 12.56 -11.75
CA LYS A 174 -23.36 13.64 -11.34
C LYS A 174 -24.66 13.75 -12.15
N PRO A 175 -24.67 13.51 -13.49
CA PRO A 175 -25.92 13.50 -14.26
C PRO A 175 -26.95 12.47 -13.79
N LEU A 176 -26.54 11.37 -13.14
CA LEU A 176 -27.45 10.34 -12.60
C LEU A 176 -28.36 10.88 -11.51
N ASP A 177 -27.92 11.93 -10.79
CA ASP A 177 -28.73 12.54 -9.74
C ASP A 177 -30.04 13.15 -10.32
N LYS A 178 -30.04 13.54 -11.63
CA LYS A 178 -31.23 14.05 -12.32
C LYS A 178 -32.31 12.98 -12.50
N ILE A 179 -31.93 11.71 -12.60
CA ILE A 179 -32.83 10.56 -12.72
C ILE A 179 -33.10 9.88 -11.38
N LYS A 180 -32.90 10.60 -10.26
CA LYS A 180 -33.09 10.13 -8.87
C LYS A 180 -32.17 8.98 -8.44
N ILE A 181 -31.15 8.63 -9.20
CA ILE A 181 -30.10 7.69 -8.79
C ILE A 181 -29.01 8.49 -8.09
N LYS A 182 -28.82 8.24 -6.81
CA LYS A 182 -27.79 8.94 -6.03
C LYS A 182 -26.39 8.52 -6.50
N SER A 183 -25.75 9.33 -7.32
CA SER A 183 -24.42 9.14 -7.92
C SER A 183 -23.36 8.69 -6.92
N LYS A 184 -23.47 9.18 -5.69
CA LYS A 184 -22.58 8.85 -4.58
C LYS A 184 -22.54 7.35 -4.24
N TYR A 185 -23.70 6.67 -4.19
CA TYR A 185 -23.73 5.24 -3.87
C TYR A 185 -23.15 4.38 -5.02
N VAL A 186 -23.43 4.81 -6.25
CA VAL A 186 -22.84 4.16 -7.44
C VAL A 186 -21.31 4.32 -7.44
N ALA A 187 -20.81 5.53 -7.11
CA ALA A 187 -19.40 5.79 -6.98
C ALA A 187 -18.75 4.89 -5.90
N PHE A 188 -19.37 4.74 -4.74
CA PHE A 188 -18.87 3.84 -3.70
C PHE A 188 -18.84 2.38 -4.15
N ALA A 189 -19.86 1.91 -4.87
CA ALA A 189 -19.89 0.54 -5.40
C ALA A 189 -18.78 0.29 -6.43
N LEU A 190 -18.58 1.22 -7.39
CA LEU A 190 -17.52 1.12 -8.40
C LEU A 190 -16.13 1.11 -7.76
N ILE A 191 -15.91 1.97 -6.78
CA ILE A 191 -14.64 2.02 -6.07
C ILE A 191 -14.41 0.77 -5.21
N PHE A 192 -15.46 0.25 -4.57
CA PHE A 192 -15.36 -1.00 -3.84
C PHE A 192 -14.96 -2.17 -4.77
N TYR A 193 -15.56 -2.24 -5.96
CA TYR A 193 -15.14 -3.22 -6.96
C TYR A 193 -13.68 -3.03 -7.39
N TYR A 194 -13.24 -1.79 -7.63
CA TYR A 194 -11.84 -1.51 -7.94
C TYR A 194 -10.89 -1.94 -6.82
N LEU A 195 -11.26 -1.79 -5.55
CA LEU A 195 -10.47 -2.28 -4.40
C LEU A 195 -10.19 -3.78 -4.45
N THR A 196 -11.14 -4.60 -4.95
CA THR A 196 -10.96 -6.06 -5.06
C THR A 196 -9.91 -6.45 -6.09
N LEU A 197 -9.60 -5.57 -7.04
CA LEU A 197 -8.60 -5.79 -8.09
C LEU A 197 -7.18 -5.44 -7.63
N LEU A 198 -7.03 -4.64 -6.56
CA LEU A 198 -5.73 -4.18 -6.09
C LEU A 198 -4.91 -5.32 -5.48
N ALA A 199 -3.60 -5.30 -5.75
CA ALA A 199 -2.67 -6.25 -5.16
C ALA A 199 -2.48 -6.02 -3.64
N ASN A 200 -2.41 -4.75 -3.23
CA ASN A 200 -2.31 -4.35 -1.82
C ASN A 200 -3.32 -3.24 -1.50
N PRO A 201 -4.55 -3.57 -1.09
CA PRO A 201 -5.62 -2.60 -0.93
C PRO A 201 -5.57 -1.80 0.38
N VAL A 202 -4.62 -2.04 1.29
CA VAL A 202 -4.63 -1.51 2.67
C VAL A 202 -4.79 0.02 2.74
N SER A 203 -3.96 0.77 1.99
CA SER A 203 -4.03 2.23 1.95
C SER A 203 -5.32 2.75 1.31
N ALA A 204 -5.76 2.07 0.26
CA ALA A 204 -6.98 2.40 -0.47
C ALA A 204 -8.25 2.07 0.34
N LEU A 205 -8.28 0.91 1.03
CA LEU A 205 -9.35 0.53 1.96
C LEU A 205 -9.50 1.55 3.10
N ARG A 206 -8.39 1.98 3.70
CA ARG A 206 -8.43 3.04 4.71
C ARG A 206 -9.11 4.30 4.14
N ALA A 207 -8.66 4.78 2.97
CA ALA A 207 -9.22 5.98 2.35
C ALA A 207 -10.71 5.80 2.03
N TYR A 208 -11.10 4.65 1.50
CA TYR A 208 -12.49 4.29 1.23
C TYR A 208 -13.35 4.34 2.49
N ILE A 209 -12.95 3.66 3.56
CA ILE A 209 -13.69 3.63 4.82
C ILE A 209 -13.80 5.04 5.41
N MET A 210 -12.72 5.82 5.40
CA MET A 210 -12.74 7.20 5.87
C MET A 210 -13.71 8.08 5.05
N GLN A 211 -13.79 7.88 3.72
CA GLN A 211 -14.77 8.55 2.86
C GLN A 211 -16.21 8.10 3.16
N VAL A 212 -16.43 6.81 3.40
CA VAL A 212 -17.75 6.29 3.80
C VAL A 212 -18.18 6.93 5.11
N VAL A 213 -17.32 6.92 6.14
CA VAL A 213 -17.61 7.52 7.46
C VAL A 213 -17.82 9.02 7.35
N LYS A 214 -17.01 9.74 6.59
CA LYS A 214 -17.17 11.18 6.35
C LYS A 214 -18.52 11.51 5.70
N ASN A 215 -18.97 10.63 4.84
CA ASN A 215 -20.19 10.82 4.04
C ASN A 215 -21.44 10.15 4.65
N SER A 216 -21.30 9.35 5.70
CA SER A 216 -22.43 8.84 6.47
C SER A 216 -23.00 9.95 7.36
N ASN A 217 -24.33 10.07 7.38
CA ASN A 217 -25.04 10.87 8.38
C ASN A 217 -24.99 10.09 9.70
N ASN A 218 -23.87 10.16 10.41
CA ASN A 218 -23.70 9.40 11.63
C ASN A 218 -24.44 10.10 12.79
N PRO A 219 -25.52 9.52 13.33
CA PRO A 219 -26.27 10.12 14.45
C PRO A 219 -25.44 10.18 15.74
N PHE A 220 -24.35 9.40 15.84
CA PHE A 220 -23.47 9.35 17.01
C PHE A 220 -22.39 10.46 17.03
N SER A 221 -22.19 11.19 15.94
CA SER A 221 -21.16 12.23 15.87
C SER A 221 -21.75 13.62 16.07
N TYR A 222 -21.90 14.03 17.32
CA TYR A 222 -22.38 15.35 17.72
C TYR A 222 -21.41 16.49 17.33
N ASN A 223 -20.18 16.18 16.95
CA ASN A 223 -19.14 17.17 16.65
C ASN A 223 -18.31 16.81 15.42
N ASN A 224 -18.33 17.64 14.37
CA ASN A 224 -17.55 17.44 13.13
C ASN A 224 -16.03 17.26 13.33
N LYS A 225 -15.49 17.62 14.49
CA LYS A 225 -14.07 17.45 14.82
C LYS A 225 -13.69 15.99 15.06
N PHE A 226 -14.59 15.17 15.60
CA PHE A 226 -14.33 13.76 15.90
C PHE A 226 -14.46 12.85 14.67
N LYS A 227 -15.28 13.19 13.68
CA LYS A 227 -15.50 12.35 12.48
C LYS A 227 -14.24 11.89 11.76
N LYS A 228 -13.17 12.68 11.79
CA LYS A 228 -11.88 12.29 11.15
C LYS A 228 -11.17 11.21 11.92
N TYR A 229 -11.11 11.32 13.25
CA TYR A 229 -10.47 10.32 14.12
C TYR A 229 -11.31 9.05 14.17
N ASP A 230 -12.64 9.17 14.21
CA ASP A 230 -13.56 8.03 14.15
C ASP A 230 -13.39 7.26 12.84
N GLY A 231 -13.27 7.95 11.70
CA GLY A 231 -13.01 7.33 10.42
C GLY A 231 -11.69 6.56 10.39
N LEU A 232 -10.63 7.10 11.04
CA LEU A 232 -9.35 6.41 11.14
C LEU A 232 -9.45 5.18 12.04
N LEU A 233 -10.09 5.29 13.22
CA LEU A 233 -10.27 4.16 14.16
C LEU A 233 -11.14 3.06 13.55
N ILE A 234 -12.26 3.42 12.92
CA ILE A 234 -13.13 2.46 12.24
C ILE A 234 -12.36 1.75 11.12
N SER A 235 -11.52 2.47 10.38
CA SER A 235 -10.71 1.83 9.32
C SER A 235 -9.69 0.83 9.87
N ILE A 236 -9.08 1.10 11.03
CA ILE A 236 -8.20 0.13 11.72
C ILE A 236 -8.99 -1.12 12.09
N LEU A 237 -10.15 -0.94 12.71
CA LEU A 237 -10.99 -2.04 13.17
C LEU A 237 -11.48 -2.91 12.01
N VAL A 238 -11.96 -2.29 10.93
CA VAL A 238 -12.42 -3.01 9.73
C VAL A 238 -11.27 -3.78 9.08
N LEU A 239 -10.08 -3.17 8.93
CA LEU A 239 -8.91 -3.86 8.38
C LEU A 239 -8.47 -5.03 9.25
N PHE A 240 -8.54 -4.89 10.57
CA PHE A 240 -8.25 -5.96 11.51
C PHE A 240 -9.23 -7.14 11.37
N LEU A 241 -10.53 -6.84 11.24
CA LEU A 241 -11.57 -7.85 11.07
C LEU A 241 -11.51 -8.55 9.70
N LEU A 242 -11.15 -7.83 8.64
CA LEU A 242 -11.00 -8.42 7.31
C LEU A 242 -9.79 -9.36 7.23
N LYS A 243 -8.66 -8.91 7.72
CA LYS A 243 -7.42 -9.68 7.74
C LYS A 243 -6.46 -9.07 8.77
N ASN A 244 -6.30 -9.72 9.92
CA ASN A 244 -5.45 -9.25 11.01
C ASN A 244 -4.01 -8.96 10.58
N ASN A 245 -3.49 -9.70 9.59
CA ASN A 245 -2.14 -9.54 9.06
C ASN A 245 -1.93 -8.23 8.29
N TYR A 246 -2.99 -7.53 7.87
CA TYR A 246 -2.86 -6.20 7.27
C TYR A 246 -2.18 -5.19 8.20
N LEU A 247 -2.34 -5.36 9.51
CA LEU A 247 -1.71 -4.48 10.51
C LEU A 247 -0.17 -4.53 10.48
N PHE A 248 0.42 -5.65 10.04
CA PHE A 248 1.87 -5.82 9.90
C PHE A 248 2.41 -5.30 8.57
N SER A 249 1.54 -4.91 7.64
CA SER A 249 1.99 -4.42 6.34
C SER A 249 2.66 -3.05 6.47
N LEU A 250 3.77 -2.87 5.75
CA LEU A 250 4.43 -1.58 5.63
C LEU A 250 3.48 -0.50 5.09
N SER A 251 2.57 -0.91 4.20
CA SER A 251 1.52 -0.05 3.65
C SER A 251 0.56 0.44 4.74
N PHE A 252 0.21 -0.40 5.72
CA PHE A 252 -0.60 0.01 6.86
C PHE A 252 0.16 1.04 7.71
N ILE A 253 1.37 0.71 8.12
CA ILE A 253 2.15 1.55 9.03
C ILE A 253 2.39 2.94 8.43
N LEU A 254 2.86 3.02 7.18
CA LEU A 254 3.08 4.29 6.48
C LEU A 254 1.79 5.09 6.28
N SER A 255 0.73 4.41 5.84
CA SER A 255 -0.53 5.04 5.50
C SER A 255 -1.24 5.61 6.73
N PHE A 256 -1.30 4.86 7.83
CA PHE A 256 -1.97 5.29 9.05
C PHE A 256 -1.14 6.31 9.84
N SER A 257 0.17 6.11 9.97
CA SER A 257 1.05 7.06 10.65
C SER A 257 1.07 8.41 9.94
N SER A 258 1.21 8.43 8.61
CA SER A 258 1.16 9.66 7.82
C SER A 258 -0.18 10.37 7.94
N THR A 259 -1.31 9.64 7.86
CA THR A 259 -2.64 10.23 8.00
C THR A 259 -2.86 10.81 9.38
N PHE A 260 -2.47 10.10 10.44
CA PHE A 260 -2.57 10.60 11.80
C PHE A 260 -1.71 11.85 12.01
N THR A 261 -0.47 11.83 11.48
CA THR A 261 0.43 13.00 11.52
C THR A 261 -0.18 14.21 10.79
N ILE A 262 -0.77 14.00 9.60
CA ILE A 262 -1.48 15.05 8.86
C ILE A 262 -2.62 15.63 9.69
N MET A 263 -3.43 14.78 10.34
CA MET A 263 -4.54 15.23 11.17
C MET A 263 -4.09 16.09 12.37
N LEU A 264 -2.92 15.81 12.92
CA LEU A 264 -2.35 16.59 14.02
C LEU A 264 -1.72 17.91 13.54
N LEU A 265 -0.97 17.89 12.43
CA LEU A 265 -0.19 19.03 11.94
C LEU A 265 -1.03 20.07 11.20
N VAL A 266 -2.03 19.64 10.42
CA VAL A 266 -2.84 20.56 9.60
C VAL A 266 -3.48 21.68 10.41
N PRO A 267 -4.11 21.46 11.57
CA PRO A 267 -4.69 22.56 12.37
C PRO A 267 -3.60 23.53 12.86
N MET A 268 -2.43 23.03 13.21
CA MET A 268 -1.32 23.84 13.75
C MET A 268 -0.72 24.74 12.67
N VAL A 269 -0.54 24.20 11.45
CA VAL A 269 0.04 24.97 10.33
C VAL A 269 -0.98 25.95 9.75
N LYS A 270 -2.28 25.58 9.68
CA LYS A 270 -3.35 26.46 9.20
C LYS A 270 -3.53 27.70 10.07
N SER A 271 -3.30 27.59 11.37
CA SER A 271 -3.42 28.73 12.31
C SER A 271 -2.33 29.79 12.12
N LYS A 272 -1.25 29.50 11.41
CA LYS A 272 -0.18 30.46 11.16
C LYS A 272 -0.52 31.40 10.01
N LYS A 273 -0.12 32.68 10.14
CA LYS A 273 -0.26 33.70 9.08
C LYS A 273 0.81 33.50 8.01
N LEU A 274 0.71 32.43 7.23
CA LEU A 274 1.63 32.08 6.14
C LEU A 274 0.86 31.93 4.83
N ASN A 275 1.55 32.10 3.70
CA ASN A 275 1.00 31.79 2.39
C ASN A 275 0.64 30.29 2.31
N ASN A 276 -0.42 29.95 1.54
CA ASN A 276 -0.87 28.56 1.39
C ASN A 276 0.21 27.66 0.80
N PHE A 277 1.02 28.16 -0.11
CA PHE A 277 2.17 27.42 -0.67
C PHE A 277 3.17 27.03 0.43
N LEU A 278 3.59 27.99 1.27
CA LEU A 278 4.51 27.74 2.39
C LEU A 278 3.90 26.77 3.41
N LYS A 279 2.61 26.87 3.70
CA LYS A 279 1.90 25.90 4.57
C LYS A 279 1.98 24.49 4.03
N THR A 280 1.75 24.31 2.74
CA THR A 280 1.83 23.00 2.09
C THR A 280 3.25 22.47 2.11
N LEU A 281 4.25 23.30 1.80
CA LEU A 281 5.66 22.93 1.81
C LEU A 281 6.10 22.49 3.24
N ILE A 282 5.75 23.26 4.26
CA ILE A 282 6.05 22.91 5.66
C ILE A 282 5.39 21.57 6.03
N LEU A 283 4.12 21.36 5.67
CA LEU A 283 3.43 20.11 5.95
C LEU A 283 4.12 18.92 5.29
N MET A 284 4.46 19.03 4.01
CA MET A 284 5.15 17.97 3.26
C MET A 284 6.52 17.67 3.86
N THR A 285 7.29 18.69 4.22
CA THR A 285 8.59 18.53 4.87
C THR A 285 8.46 17.82 6.21
N LEU A 286 7.51 18.21 7.06
CA LEU A 286 7.30 17.59 8.37
C LEU A 286 6.84 16.13 8.25
N ILE A 287 5.96 15.82 7.28
CA ILE A 287 5.53 14.45 7.00
C ILE A 287 6.69 13.61 6.50
N TYR A 288 7.51 14.17 5.61
CA TYR A 288 8.69 13.47 5.09
C TYR A 288 9.69 13.16 6.22
N LEU A 289 10.04 14.15 7.06
CA LEU A 289 10.92 13.98 8.21
C LEU A 289 10.40 12.92 9.19
N PHE A 290 9.09 12.93 9.43
CA PHE A 290 8.45 11.91 10.27
C PHE A 290 8.63 10.49 9.71
N ASN A 291 8.53 10.34 8.39
CA ASN A 291 8.60 9.02 7.73
C ASN A 291 10.04 8.58 7.37
N ILE A 292 11.06 9.40 7.57
CA ILE A 292 12.46 9.07 7.22
C ILE A 292 12.90 7.68 7.72
N PRO A 293 12.78 7.31 9.01
CA PRO A 293 13.26 6.00 9.45
C PRO A 293 12.52 4.85 8.80
N MET A 294 11.23 5.05 8.49
CA MET A 294 10.43 4.04 7.80
C MET A 294 10.84 3.90 6.32
N LEU A 295 11.14 5.02 5.67
CA LEU A 295 11.68 5.01 4.31
C LEU A 295 13.04 4.33 4.25
N LEU A 296 13.92 4.57 5.21
CA LEU A 296 15.23 3.91 5.33
C LEU A 296 15.11 2.42 5.68
N TYR A 297 14.07 2.04 6.44
CA TYR A 297 13.79 0.64 6.71
C TYR A 297 13.37 -0.12 5.46
N ILE A 298 12.58 0.51 4.57
CA ILE A 298 12.09 -0.08 3.32
C ILE A 298 13.18 -0.08 2.25
N ASN A 299 13.84 1.08 2.06
CA ASN A 299 14.81 1.33 1.01
C ASN A 299 16.23 1.17 1.50
N GLU A 300 17.06 0.53 0.69
CA GLU A 300 18.51 0.48 0.91
C GLU A 300 19.22 1.76 0.42
N TYR A 301 18.48 2.66 -0.22
CA TYR A 301 19.03 3.89 -0.79
C TYR A 301 18.45 5.12 -0.11
N TRP A 302 19.32 6.10 0.14
CA TRP A 302 18.95 7.43 0.57
C TRP A 302 19.31 8.44 -0.52
N ASN A 303 18.31 9.17 -1.00
CA ASN A 303 18.50 10.25 -1.96
C ASN A 303 18.29 11.58 -1.27
N TYR A 304 19.30 12.47 -1.35
CA TYR A 304 19.22 13.80 -0.72
C TYR A 304 18.09 14.66 -1.31
N PHE A 305 17.78 14.47 -2.57
CA PHE A 305 16.68 15.15 -3.25
C PHE A 305 15.33 14.49 -3.06
N GLY A 306 15.24 13.41 -2.28
CA GLY A 306 14.02 12.60 -2.12
C GLY A 306 12.79 13.41 -1.69
N LEU A 307 12.94 14.43 -0.83
CA LEU A 307 11.87 15.35 -0.47
C LEU A 307 11.39 16.17 -1.68
N LEU A 308 12.32 16.80 -2.39
CA LEU A 308 12.00 17.63 -3.56
C LEU A 308 11.39 16.81 -4.68
N LEU A 309 11.98 15.65 -4.96
CA LEU A 309 11.46 14.68 -5.91
C LEU A 309 10.07 14.21 -5.51
N GLY A 310 9.84 13.95 -4.21
CA GLY A 310 8.53 13.59 -3.68
C GLY A 310 7.45 14.64 -3.99
N ILE A 311 7.77 15.91 -3.81
CA ILE A 311 6.84 17.02 -4.07
C ILE A 311 6.51 17.15 -5.57
N ILE A 312 7.52 17.01 -6.44
CA ILE A 312 7.36 17.18 -7.90
C ILE A 312 6.72 15.95 -8.53
N MET A 313 7.15 14.76 -8.13
CA MET A 313 6.70 13.50 -8.75
C MET A 313 5.32 13.06 -8.27
N ALA A 314 4.85 13.48 -7.08
CA ALA A 314 3.54 13.09 -6.59
C ALA A 314 2.39 13.49 -7.54
N PRO A 315 2.23 14.76 -7.98
CA PRO A 315 1.19 15.11 -8.94
C PRO A 315 1.38 14.44 -10.29
N LEU A 316 2.63 14.19 -10.70
CA LEU A 316 2.94 13.51 -11.95
C LEU A 316 2.45 12.05 -11.92
N PHE A 317 2.77 11.29 -10.88
CA PHE A 317 2.28 9.92 -10.73
C PHE A 317 0.75 9.85 -10.63
N GLN A 318 0.12 10.83 -9.98
CA GLN A 318 -1.34 10.92 -9.95
C GLN A 318 -1.93 11.13 -11.36
N PHE A 319 -1.33 12.00 -12.15
CA PHE A 319 -1.72 12.22 -13.55
C PHE A 319 -1.59 10.93 -14.36
N PHE A 320 -0.44 10.26 -14.29
CA PHE A 320 -0.23 8.98 -15.00
C PHE A 320 -1.18 7.89 -14.55
N HIS A 321 -1.47 7.80 -13.25
CA HIS A 321 -2.48 6.87 -12.72
C HIS A 321 -3.87 7.12 -13.31
N LEU A 322 -4.33 8.37 -13.33
CA LEU A 322 -5.62 8.72 -13.92
C LEU A 322 -5.65 8.46 -15.44
N CYS A 323 -4.60 8.82 -16.16
CA CYS A 323 -4.51 8.53 -17.59
C CYS A 323 -4.54 7.02 -17.86
N SER A 324 -3.86 6.22 -17.04
CA SER A 324 -3.85 4.76 -17.15
C SER A 324 -5.23 4.13 -16.94
N LEU A 325 -6.07 4.72 -16.08
CA LEU A 325 -7.44 4.29 -15.85
C LEU A 325 -8.41 4.78 -16.94
N LEU A 326 -8.24 6.02 -17.41
CA LEU A 326 -9.17 6.64 -18.36
C LEU A 326 -8.91 6.21 -19.79
N PHE A 327 -7.66 6.00 -20.19
CA PHE A 327 -7.27 5.70 -21.57
C PHE A 327 -6.79 4.27 -21.77
N TRP A 328 -7.29 3.33 -20.95
CA TRP A 328 -6.91 1.92 -21.02
C TRP A 328 -7.12 1.29 -22.40
N TRP A 329 -8.10 1.81 -23.21
CA TRP A 329 -8.40 1.35 -24.56
C TRP A 329 -7.36 1.80 -25.62
N SER A 330 -6.44 2.72 -25.29
CA SER A 330 -5.39 3.21 -26.19
C SER A 330 -3.99 2.85 -25.67
N PRO A 331 -3.57 1.58 -25.87
CA PRO A 331 -2.27 1.11 -25.37
C PRO A 331 -1.09 1.84 -26.02
N THR A 332 -1.21 2.24 -27.28
CA THR A 332 -0.16 2.97 -28.00
C THR A 332 0.12 4.33 -27.37
N MET A 333 -0.92 5.11 -27.06
CA MET A 333 -0.80 6.38 -26.35
C MET A 333 -0.18 6.20 -24.96
N LEU A 334 -0.67 5.22 -24.20
CA LEU A 334 -0.15 4.94 -22.86
C LEU A 334 1.31 4.46 -22.92
N SER A 335 1.68 3.63 -23.90
CA SER A 335 3.07 3.18 -24.07
C SER A 335 4.02 4.34 -24.31
N TRP A 336 3.61 5.31 -25.13
CA TRP A 336 4.39 6.53 -25.35
C TRP A 336 4.52 7.35 -24.06
N MET A 337 3.44 7.51 -23.31
CA MET A 337 3.48 8.19 -22.02
C MET A 337 4.41 7.46 -21.02
N TYR A 338 4.34 6.15 -20.94
CA TYR A 338 5.22 5.35 -20.06
C TYR A 338 6.68 5.42 -20.48
N TYR A 339 6.95 5.49 -21.78
CA TYR A 339 8.29 5.72 -22.28
C TYR A 339 8.86 7.07 -21.82
N LEU A 340 8.05 8.14 -21.89
CA LEU A 340 8.45 9.45 -21.35
C LEU A 340 8.71 9.40 -19.85
N LEU A 341 7.84 8.74 -19.09
CA LEU A 341 8.01 8.58 -17.65
C LEU A 341 9.27 7.78 -17.32
N ASP A 342 9.53 6.69 -18.06
CA ASP A 342 10.69 5.83 -17.86
C ASP A 342 12.01 6.57 -18.11
N ASN A 343 12.06 7.36 -19.19
CA ASN A 343 13.21 8.23 -19.50
C ASN A 343 13.40 9.30 -18.41
N LEU A 344 12.32 9.94 -17.98
CA LEU A 344 12.40 10.93 -16.89
C LEU A 344 12.99 10.29 -15.61
N LEU A 345 12.50 9.11 -15.21
CA LEU A 345 13.02 8.39 -14.06
C LEU A 345 14.48 7.98 -14.25
N TYR A 346 14.86 7.57 -15.47
CA TYR A 346 16.24 7.22 -15.78
C TYR A 346 17.17 8.43 -15.59
N TYR A 347 16.84 9.58 -16.18
CA TYR A 347 17.64 10.80 -15.99
C TYR A 347 17.70 11.27 -14.55
N LEU A 348 16.58 11.21 -13.82
CA LEU A 348 16.57 11.56 -12.40
C LEU A 348 17.47 10.65 -11.58
N VAL A 349 17.54 9.35 -11.88
CA VAL A 349 18.46 8.42 -11.18
C VAL A 349 19.92 8.73 -11.51
N GLU A 350 20.21 9.12 -12.75
CA GLU A 350 21.59 9.42 -13.18
C GLU A 350 22.10 10.74 -12.59
N TYR A 351 21.25 11.77 -12.57
CA TYR A 351 21.64 13.11 -12.10
C TYR A 351 21.43 13.34 -10.60
N THR A 352 20.76 12.45 -9.88
CA THR A 352 20.58 12.60 -8.43
C THR A 352 21.51 11.67 -7.66
N PHE A 353 22.02 12.20 -6.56
CA PHE A 353 22.96 11.45 -5.73
C PHE A 353 22.21 10.57 -4.73
N ALA A 354 22.29 9.25 -4.91
CA ALA A 354 21.72 8.26 -4.03
C ALA A 354 22.84 7.47 -3.33
N LEU A 355 22.85 7.52 -2.00
CA LEU A 355 23.76 6.71 -1.17
C LEU A 355 23.11 5.37 -0.85
N LYS A 356 23.86 4.27 -1.00
CA LYS A 356 23.44 2.98 -0.48
C LYS A 356 23.76 2.95 1.01
N ILE A 357 22.73 2.79 1.84
CA ILE A 357 22.85 2.78 3.29
C ILE A 357 22.70 1.35 3.79
N ASN A 358 23.77 0.81 4.36
CA ASN A 358 23.78 -0.54 4.96
C ASN A 358 23.44 -0.47 6.46
N ILE A 359 22.41 0.31 6.83
CA ILE A 359 21.97 0.39 8.23
C ILE A 359 20.80 -0.56 8.44
N SER A 360 20.95 -1.51 9.35
CA SER A 360 19.85 -2.31 9.86
C SER A 360 19.04 -1.49 10.87
N ILE A 361 17.92 -0.93 10.44
CA ILE A 361 17.01 -0.20 11.33
C ILE A 361 16.13 -1.23 12.04
N ASN A 362 16.23 -1.32 13.35
CA ASN A 362 15.39 -2.17 14.17
C ASN A 362 14.02 -1.52 14.43
N TRP A 363 12.98 -2.32 14.65
CA TRP A 363 11.64 -1.87 15.03
C TRP A 363 11.62 -0.90 16.22
N TRP A 364 12.52 -1.07 17.17
CA TRP A 364 12.66 -0.19 18.33
C TRP A 364 13.00 1.26 17.94
N ILE A 365 13.82 1.44 16.91
CA ILE A 365 14.18 2.77 16.39
C ILE A 365 12.93 3.45 15.80
N LEU A 366 12.11 2.70 15.05
CA LEU A 366 10.86 3.20 14.48
C LEU A 366 9.87 3.62 15.56
N ILE A 367 9.71 2.80 16.60
CA ILE A 367 8.83 3.08 17.73
C ILE A 367 9.33 4.31 18.50
N PHE A 368 10.63 4.37 18.82
CA PHE A 368 11.22 5.49 19.55
C PHE A 368 11.07 6.80 18.76
N TRP A 369 11.40 6.80 17.47
CA TRP A 369 11.28 7.96 16.59
C TRP A 369 9.84 8.46 16.48
N SER A 370 8.90 7.58 16.23
CA SER A 370 7.49 7.95 16.13
C SER A 370 6.95 8.48 17.45
N SER A 371 7.32 7.86 18.59
CA SER A 371 6.95 8.32 19.94
C SER A 371 7.52 9.70 20.24
N PHE A 372 8.78 9.94 19.90
CA PHE A 372 9.44 11.25 20.05
C PHE A 372 8.70 12.35 19.27
N TRP A 373 8.35 12.09 18.01
CA TRP A 373 7.60 13.04 17.19
C TRP A 373 6.19 13.31 17.73
N TYR A 374 5.46 12.27 18.15
CA TYR A 374 4.12 12.46 18.73
C TYR A 374 4.17 13.24 20.04
N LEU A 375 5.15 12.99 20.88
CA LEU A 375 5.37 13.77 22.10
C LEU A 375 5.69 15.23 21.77
N THR A 376 6.59 15.50 20.84
CA THR A 376 6.92 16.88 20.43
C THR A 376 5.69 17.63 19.89
N ILE A 377 4.89 17.01 19.01
CA ILE A 377 3.64 17.58 18.50
C ILE A 377 2.65 17.83 19.65
N PHE A 378 2.52 16.90 20.57
CA PHE A 378 1.65 17.03 21.74
C PHE A 378 2.05 18.21 22.63
N PHE A 379 3.33 18.35 22.96
CA PHE A 379 3.83 19.50 23.75
C PHE A 379 3.66 20.83 23.02
N MET A 380 3.90 20.87 21.71
CA MET A 380 3.64 22.08 20.90
C MET A 380 2.17 22.49 20.96
N LYS A 381 1.25 21.51 20.90
CA LYS A 381 -0.19 21.76 21.00
C LYS A 381 -0.60 22.25 22.38
N LEU A 382 -0.06 21.66 23.44
CA LEU A 382 -0.27 22.12 24.82
C LEU A 382 0.18 23.58 24.98
N LYS A 383 1.40 23.91 24.54
CA LYS A 383 1.94 25.28 24.61
C LYS A 383 1.07 26.28 23.85
N SER A 384 0.52 25.91 22.69
CA SER A 384 -0.39 26.76 21.93
C SER A 384 -1.72 26.99 22.65
N ASN A 385 -2.28 25.97 23.27
CA ASN A 385 -3.53 26.08 24.04
C ASN A 385 -3.35 26.95 25.30
N ILE A 386 -2.25 26.81 26.02
CA ILE A 386 -1.93 27.63 27.19
C ILE A 386 -1.77 29.11 26.80
N LYS A 387 -1.15 29.38 25.65
CA LYS A 387 -1.02 30.75 25.14
C LYS A 387 -2.38 31.38 24.83
N ILE A 388 -3.30 30.61 24.22
CA ILE A 388 -4.65 31.05 23.92
C ILE A 388 -5.44 31.31 25.22
N TRP A 389 -5.27 30.46 26.22
CA TRP A 389 -5.93 30.62 27.52
C TRP A 389 -5.48 31.89 28.23
N LYS A 390 -4.16 32.16 28.27
CA LYS A 390 -3.60 33.40 28.84
C LYS A 390 -4.06 34.69 28.14
N ILE A 391 -4.32 34.63 26.83
CA ILE A 391 -4.85 35.79 26.08
C ILE A 391 -6.35 36.01 26.35
N LYS A 392 -7.10 34.98 26.71
CA LYS A 392 -8.53 35.09 27.05
C LYS A 392 -8.79 35.50 28.49
N THR A 393 -7.79 35.38 29.36
CA THR A 393 -7.87 35.69 30.79
C THR A 393 -7.15 37.01 31.14
N ALA A 394 -6.48 37.68 30.21
CA ALA A 394 -5.98 39.01 30.23
C ALA A 394 -6.88 39.96 29.43
#